data_470196cdde9dbdb7c0190b19b613acd2
#
_entry.id   470196cdde9dbdb7c0190b19b613acd2
#
_cell.length_a   1.000
_cell.length_b   1.000
_cell.length_c   1.000
_cell.angle_alpha   90.00
_cell.angle_beta   90.00
_cell.angle_gamma   90.00
#
_symmetry.space_group_name_H-M   'P 1'
#
loop_
_entity.id
_entity.type
_entity.pdbx_description
1 polymer ?
#
loop_
_entity_poly.entity_id
_entity_poly.type
_entity_poly.pdbx_seq_one_letter_code
_entity_poly.pdbx_strand_id
1 'polypeptide(L)'
;MTAPILLCTDGSEASLGALVAGVGLLGPDGPYVLVTVADAPDPEVLSGTGHAGADMSAEEFDVAVGRAHETARQVLTEAEGRLGLTDVEVRVVAGEPAAALCELAGELGARALVLGTRGRGGITRALLGSVSDHVVRNAPCTVVVTGSPDTP
;
A
#
# COMPACT_ATOMS: atom_id res chain seq x y z
N MET A 1 -19.89 -1.84 14.65
CA MET A 1 -18.69 -1.24 14.06
C MET A 1 -18.82 -1.26 12.55
N THR A 2 -18.54 -0.16 11.91
CA THR A 2 -18.58 -0.09 10.45
C THR A 2 -17.31 -0.68 9.87
N ALA A 3 -17.43 -1.56 8.89
CA ALA A 3 -16.28 -2.19 8.24
C ALA A 3 -15.39 -1.13 7.59
N PRO A 4 -14.07 -1.20 7.73
CA PRO A 4 -13.17 -0.16 7.26
C PRO A 4 -13.03 -0.13 5.74
N ILE A 5 -12.57 1.01 5.26
CA ILE A 5 -12.11 1.22 3.88
C ILE A 5 -10.61 1.38 3.92
N LEU A 6 -9.89 0.51 3.25
CA LEU A 6 -8.42 0.58 3.16
C LEU A 6 -8.00 1.57 2.08
N LEU A 7 -7.20 2.56 2.43
CA LEU A 7 -6.57 3.50 1.51
C LEU A 7 -5.11 3.10 1.33
N CYS A 8 -4.77 2.56 0.17
CA CYS A 8 -3.47 1.94 -0.07
C CYS A 8 -2.57 2.85 -0.92
N THR A 9 -1.39 3.15 -0.42
CA THR A 9 -0.40 3.98 -1.11
C THR A 9 1.01 3.39 -1.03
N ASP A 10 1.80 3.61 -2.06
CA ASP A 10 3.25 3.34 -2.08
C ASP A 10 4.09 4.61 -1.90
N GLY A 11 3.45 5.74 -1.63
CA GLY A 11 4.09 7.04 -1.45
C GLY A 11 4.41 7.79 -2.74
N SER A 12 4.14 7.22 -3.91
CA SER A 12 4.30 7.93 -5.18
C SER A 12 3.27 9.04 -5.34
N GLU A 13 3.59 10.08 -6.11
CA GLU A 13 2.65 11.17 -6.40
C GLU A 13 1.39 10.65 -7.10
N ALA A 14 1.53 9.69 -8.02
CA ALA A 14 0.40 9.06 -8.69
C ALA A 14 -0.53 8.36 -7.70
N SER A 15 0.03 7.59 -6.77
CA SER A 15 -0.70 6.88 -5.72
C SER A 15 -1.41 7.84 -4.77
N LEU A 16 -0.73 8.89 -4.30
CA LEU A 16 -1.31 9.89 -3.41
C LEU A 16 -2.44 10.67 -4.09
N GLY A 17 -2.24 11.08 -5.34
CA GLY A 17 -3.30 11.73 -6.14
C GLY A 17 -4.52 10.83 -6.35
N ALA A 18 -4.30 9.54 -6.54
CA ALA A 18 -5.38 8.56 -6.65
C ALA A 18 -6.19 8.44 -5.35
N LEU A 19 -5.53 8.44 -4.20
CA LEU A 19 -6.22 8.42 -2.90
C LEU A 19 -7.02 9.71 -2.65
N VAL A 20 -6.47 10.87 -3.03
CA VAL A 20 -7.21 12.14 -2.95
C VAL A 20 -8.50 12.05 -3.76
N ALA A 21 -8.43 11.53 -4.98
CA ALA A 21 -9.61 11.32 -5.82
C ALA A 21 -10.60 10.32 -5.19
N GLY A 22 -10.09 9.23 -4.62
CA GLY A 22 -10.91 8.22 -3.95
C GLY A 22 -11.66 8.76 -2.74
N VAL A 23 -10.98 9.49 -1.86
CA VAL A 23 -11.60 10.14 -0.70
C VAL A 23 -12.60 11.21 -1.15
N GLY A 24 -12.28 11.97 -2.20
CA GLY A 24 -13.19 12.94 -2.79
C GLY A 24 -14.50 12.31 -3.28
N LEU A 25 -14.43 11.09 -3.80
CA LEU A 25 -15.60 10.34 -4.24
C LEU A 25 -16.40 9.73 -3.08
N LEU A 26 -15.70 9.17 -2.08
CA LEU A 26 -16.31 8.42 -0.99
C LEU A 26 -16.74 9.29 0.20
N GLY A 27 -16.23 10.52 0.27
CA GLY A 27 -16.51 11.47 1.35
C GLY A 27 -15.45 11.45 2.46
N PRO A 28 -15.35 12.53 3.25
CA PRO A 28 -14.29 12.65 4.26
C PRO A 28 -14.55 11.83 5.54
N ASP A 29 -15.77 11.42 5.79
CA ASP A 29 -16.20 10.80 7.05
C ASP A 29 -16.18 9.27 7.02
N GLY A 30 -15.46 8.68 6.09
CA GLY A 30 -15.35 7.23 5.98
C GLY A 30 -14.54 6.61 7.11
N PRO A 31 -14.82 5.36 7.47
CA PRO A 31 -14.00 4.61 8.43
C PRO A 31 -12.71 4.16 7.74
N TYR A 32 -11.81 5.09 7.48
CA TYR A 32 -10.59 4.84 6.73
C TYR A 32 -9.49 4.21 7.56
N VAL A 33 -8.73 3.32 6.92
CA VAL A 33 -7.45 2.81 7.40
C VAL A 33 -6.44 3.07 6.29
N LEU A 34 -5.41 3.84 6.60
CA LEU A 34 -4.35 4.17 5.65
C LEU A 34 -3.25 3.12 5.70
N VAL A 35 -2.90 2.56 4.56
CA VAL A 35 -2.02 1.40 4.48
C VAL A 35 -0.89 1.64 3.50
N THR A 36 0.31 1.24 3.90
CA THR A 36 1.45 1.08 2.99
C THR A 36 2.17 -0.24 3.26
N VAL A 37 2.82 -0.76 2.24
CA VAL A 37 3.64 -1.97 2.35
C VAL A 37 5.10 -1.56 2.51
N ALA A 38 5.75 -2.04 3.57
CA ALA A 38 7.17 -1.80 3.78
C ALA A 38 7.98 -2.60 2.76
N ASP A 39 8.92 -1.93 2.10
CA ASP A 39 9.86 -2.57 1.17
C ASP A 39 11.01 -3.19 1.98
N ALA A 40 10.69 -4.21 2.76
CA ALA A 40 11.62 -4.92 3.61
C ALA A 40 12.24 -6.12 2.87
N PRO A 41 13.48 -6.49 3.20
CA PRO A 41 14.09 -7.66 2.61
C PRO A 41 13.33 -8.94 2.98
N ASP A 42 13.33 -9.90 2.07
CA ASP A 42 12.70 -11.20 2.28
C ASP A 42 13.49 -11.97 3.36
N PRO A 43 12.82 -12.56 4.37
CA PRO A 43 13.48 -13.43 5.35
C PRO A 43 14.26 -14.60 4.76
N GLU A 44 13.94 -15.05 3.55
CA GLU A 44 14.68 -16.10 2.84
C GLU A 44 16.14 -15.71 2.56
N VAL A 45 16.46 -14.42 2.52
CA VAL A 45 17.83 -13.91 2.35
C VAL A 45 18.74 -14.37 3.50
N LEU A 46 18.18 -14.57 4.70
CA LEU A 46 18.94 -15.05 5.86
C LEU A 46 19.31 -16.54 5.76
N SER A 47 18.53 -17.32 5.04
CA SER A 47 18.74 -18.76 4.94
C SER A 47 19.64 -19.18 3.78
N GLY A 48 20.08 -18.25 2.95
CA GLY A 48 20.91 -18.54 1.78
C GLY A 48 20.23 -19.38 0.71
N THR A 49 18.91 -19.59 0.82
CA THR A 49 18.14 -20.38 -0.14
C THR A 49 17.62 -19.54 -1.32
N GLY A 50 17.82 -18.23 -1.28
CA GLY A 50 17.41 -17.33 -2.36
C GLY A 50 18.38 -17.37 -3.55
N HIS A 51 17.84 -17.15 -4.75
CA HIS A 51 18.60 -17.16 -6.02
C HIS A 51 19.67 -16.05 -6.13
N ALA A 52 19.74 -15.13 -5.19
CA ALA A 52 20.60 -13.95 -5.27
C ALA A 52 21.93 -14.08 -4.51
N GLY A 53 22.20 -15.16 -3.79
CA GLY A 53 23.50 -15.46 -3.19
C GLY A 53 24.09 -14.38 -2.26
N ALA A 54 23.29 -13.44 -1.79
CA ALA A 54 23.72 -12.39 -0.87
C ALA A 54 23.38 -12.82 0.56
N ASP A 55 24.37 -13.37 1.22
CA ASP A 55 24.28 -13.67 2.65
C ASP A 55 24.24 -12.35 3.43
N MET A 56 23.05 -11.95 3.85
CA MET A 56 22.87 -10.84 4.76
C MET A 56 22.94 -11.37 6.20
N SER A 57 23.74 -10.74 7.05
CA SER A 57 23.77 -11.11 8.47
C SER A 57 22.45 -10.77 9.15
N ALA A 58 22.14 -11.41 10.27
CA ALA A 58 20.94 -11.11 11.04
C ALA A 58 20.88 -9.64 11.47
N GLU A 59 22.03 -9.04 11.82
CA GLU A 59 22.11 -7.61 12.19
C GLU A 59 21.82 -6.70 11.01
N GLU A 60 22.37 -6.98 9.84
CA GLU A 60 22.10 -6.23 8.60
C GLU A 60 20.63 -6.34 8.19
N PHE A 61 20.05 -7.52 8.34
CA PHE A 61 18.64 -7.75 8.10
C PHE A 61 17.76 -6.88 9.02
N ASP A 62 18.01 -6.91 10.34
CA ASP A 62 17.26 -6.13 11.31
C ASP A 62 17.36 -4.63 11.04
N VAL A 63 18.52 -4.13 10.65
CA VAL A 63 18.72 -2.72 10.26
C VAL A 63 17.92 -2.40 9.01
N ALA A 64 17.94 -3.26 8.01
CA ALA A 64 17.21 -3.06 6.76
C ALA A 64 15.69 -3.06 6.99
N VAL A 65 15.17 -3.97 7.80
CA VAL A 65 13.76 -4.02 8.21
C VAL A 65 13.36 -2.74 8.94
N GLY A 66 14.19 -2.30 9.91
CA GLY A 66 13.94 -1.05 10.65
C GLY A 66 13.86 0.18 9.74
N ARG A 67 14.75 0.28 8.77
CA ARG A 67 14.73 1.37 7.76
C ARG A 67 13.49 1.32 6.88
N ALA A 68 13.11 0.13 6.44
CA ALA A 68 11.91 -0.06 5.61
C ALA A 68 10.65 0.38 6.38
N HIS A 69 10.53 0.03 7.64
CA HIS A 69 9.41 0.47 8.49
C HIS A 69 9.41 1.96 8.73
N GLU A 70 10.57 2.57 8.98
CA GLU A 70 10.67 4.02 9.14
C GLU A 70 10.27 4.77 7.87
N THR A 71 10.74 4.33 6.72
CA THR A 71 10.34 4.87 5.42
C THR A 71 8.82 4.74 5.20
N ALA A 72 8.26 3.59 5.54
CA ALA A 72 6.82 3.35 5.44
C ALA A 72 6.01 4.30 6.32
N ARG A 73 6.46 4.56 7.55
CA ARG A 73 5.81 5.52 8.44
C ARG A 73 5.85 6.94 7.88
N GLN A 74 6.96 7.35 7.28
CA GLN A 74 7.07 8.66 6.62
C GLN A 74 6.09 8.78 5.45
N VAL A 75 5.94 7.72 4.66
CA VAL A 75 4.94 7.66 3.58
C VAL A 75 3.53 7.87 4.13
N LEU A 76 3.18 7.20 5.23
CA LEU A 76 1.86 7.33 5.85
C LEU A 76 1.63 8.74 6.41
N THR A 77 2.62 9.33 7.08
CA THR A 77 2.54 10.69 7.60
C THR A 77 2.30 11.71 6.49
N GLU A 78 3.01 11.59 5.39
CA GLU A 78 2.79 12.44 4.22
C GLU A 78 1.40 12.26 3.63
N ALA A 79 0.94 11.01 3.51
CA ALA A 79 -0.38 10.70 3.00
C ALA A 79 -1.50 11.27 3.88
N GLU A 80 -1.40 11.17 5.21
CA GLU A 80 -2.34 11.79 6.14
C GLU A 80 -2.48 13.29 5.88
N GLY A 81 -1.35 13.98 5.75
CA GLY A 81 -1.33 15.41 5.46
C GLY A 81 -1.97 15.76 4.12
N ARG A 82 -1.69 14.97 3.09
CA ARG A 82 -2.23 15.17 1.74
C ARG A 82 -3.74 14.91 1.66
N LEU A 83 -4.23 13.94 2.41
CA LEU A 83 -5.65 13.57 2.42
C LEU A 83 -6.48 14.46 3.34
N GLY A 84 -5.85 15.20 4.25
CA GLY A 84 -6.55 16.03 5.24
C GLY A 84 -7.43 15.21 6.19
N LEU A 85 -7.11 13.95 6.39
CA LEU A 85 -7.82 13.07 7.31
C LEU A 85 -7.26 13.22 8.72
N THR A 86 -8.15 13.37 9.70
CA THR A 86 -7.78 13.41 11.12
C THR A 86 -8.21 12.10 11.78
N ASP A 87 -7.39 11.63 12.72
CA ASP A 87 -7.66 10.40 13.48
C ASP A 87 -7.81 9.15 12.61
N VAL A 88 -7.15 9.11 11.46
CA VAL A 88 -7.13 7.91 10.60
C VAL A 88 -6.20 6.85 11.21
N GLU A 89 -6.68 5.61 11.24
CA GLU A 89 -5.82 4.48 11.62
C GLU A 89 -4.80 4.24 10.53
N VAL A 90 -3.53 3.99 10.90
CA VAL A 90 -2.45 3.70 9.96
C VAL A 90 -1.94 2.28 10.15
N ARG A 91 -1.60 1.62 9.06
CA ARG A 91 -1.05 0.26 9.05
C ARG A 91 0.14 0.17 8.11
N VAL A 92 1.23 -0.41 8.62
CA VAL A 92 2.36 -0.84 7.80
C VAL A 92 2.30 -2.36 7.73
N VAL A 93 2.25 -2.90 6.52
CA VAL A 93 2.32 -4.33 6.29
C VAL A 93 3.60 -4.70 5.54
N ALA A 94 4.00 -5.94 5.58
CA ALA A 94 5.18 -6.44 4.91
C ALA A 94 4.84 -7.62 4.01
N GLY A 95 5.72 -7.92 3.07
CA GLY A 95 5.56 -9.03 2.14
C GLY A 95 5.31 -8.58 0.71
N GLU A 96 4.80 -9.48 -0.11
CA GLU A 96 4.43 -9.14 -1.48
C GLU A 96 3.23 -8.19 -1.46
N PRO A 97 3.33 -6.99 -2.09
CA PRO A 97 2.37 -5.91 -1.89
C PRO A 97 0.91 -6.29 -2.13
N ALA A 98 0.60 -6.88 -3.26
CA ALA A 98 -0.78 -7.20 -3.59
C ALA A 98 -1.38 -8.26 -2.65
N ALA A 99 -0.61 -9.30 -2.35
CA ALA A 99 -1.04 -10.36 -1.42
C ALA A 99 -1.23 -9.81 0.00
N ALA A 100 -0.28 -9.00 0.49
CA ALA A 100 -0.36 -8.39 1.82
C ALA A 100 -1.60 -7.49 1.97
N LEU A 101 -1.94 -6.71 0.95
CA LEU A 101 -3.13 -5.86 0.96
C LEU A 101 -4.42 -6.67 0.96
N CYS A 102 -4.49 -7.73 0.16
CA CYS A 102 -5.65 -8.62 0.14
C CYS A 102 -5.83 -9.35 1.48
N GLU A 103 -4.76 -9.82 2.08
CA GLU A 103 -4.76 -10.47 3.39
C GLU A 103 -5.26 -9.52 4.48
N LEU A 104 -4.70 -8.31 4.54
CA LEU A 104 -5.15 -7.30 5.51
C LEU A 104 -6.64 -6.95 5.33
N ALA A 105 -7.09 -6.81 4.09
CA ALA A 105 -8.50 -6.57 3.80
C ALA A 105 -9.41 -7.67 4.35
N GLY A 106 -8.97 -8.93 4.23
CA GLY A 106 -9.68 -10.08 4.82
C GLY A 106 -9.67 -10.07 6.34
N GLU A 107 -8.51 -9.84 6.96
CA GLU A 107 -8.35 -9.79 8.41
C GLU A 107 -9.22 -8.71 9.07
N LEU A 108 -9.28 -7.53 8.46
CA LEU A 108 -10.07 -6.41 8.98
C LEU A 108 -11.55 -6.45 8.58
N GLY A 109 -11.93 -7.41 7.74
CA GLY A 109 -13.28 -7.44 7.18
C GLY A 109 -13.61 -6.17 6.41
N ALA A 110 -12.65 -5.66 5.67
CA ALA A 110 -12.78 -4.39 4.95
C ALA A 110 -13.94 -4.45 3.94
N ARG A 111 -14.69 -3.36 3.86
CA ARG A 111 -15.78 -3.24 2.87
C ARG A 111 -15.28 -2.77 1.50
N ALA A 112 -14.16 -2.10 1.47
CA ALA A 112 -13.53 -1.65 0.23
C ALA A 112 -12.03 -1.43 0.40
N LEU A 113 -11.32 -1.51 -0.73
CA LEU A 113 -9.91 -1.24 -0.85
C LEU A 113 -9.76 -0.23 -1.99
N VAL A 114 -9.12 0.90 -1.70
CA VAL A 114 -8.89 2.00 -2.65
C VAL A 114 -7.41 2.07 -3.00
N LEU A 115 -7.10 2.11 -4.28
CA LEU A 115 -5.72 2.25 -4.74
C LEU A 115 -5.67 2.92 -6.12
N GLY A 116 -4.49 3.39 -6.48
CA GLY A 116 -4.25 3.97 -7.80
C GLY A 116 -4.04 2.91 -8.88
N THR A 117 -4.18 3.33 -10.12
CA THR A 117 -3.89 2.50 -11.30
C THR A 117 -2.39 2.25 -11.46
N ARG A 118 -1.53 3.12 -10.88
CA ARG A 118 -0.07 3.11 -10.98
C ARG A 118 0.58 3.38 -9.64
N GLY A 119 1.75 2.78 -9.43
CA GLY A 119 2.63 3.05 -8.31
C GLY A 119 3.98 3.56 -8.81
N ARG A 120 5.05 3.26 -8.07
CA ARG A 120 6.43 3.67 -8.37
C ARG A 120 6.94 3.19 -9.73
N GLY A 121 6.38 2.14 -10.29
CA GLY A 121 6.84 1.53 -11.55
C GLY A 121 6.57 2.34 -12.81
N GLY A 122 5.80 3.42 -12.74
CA GLY A 122 5.65 4.42 -13.81
C GLY A 122 5.24 3.88 -15.18
N ILE A 123 4.46 2.80 -15.24
CA ILE A 123 4.00 2.26 -16.52
C ILE A 123 3.00 3.25 -17.12
N THR A 124 3.37 3.81 -18.25
CA THR A 124 2.54 4.73 -19.02
C THR A 124 1.45 3.99 -19.76
N ARG A 125 0.25 4.54 -19.72
CA ARG A 125 -0.97 4.23 -20.48
C ARG A 125 -1.85 3.11 -19.94
N ALA A 126 -3.07 3.50 -19.58
CA ALA A 126 -4.37 2.77 -19.59
C ALA A 126 -4.39 1.33 -19.03
N LEU A 127 -3.27 0.76 -18.62
CA LEU A 127 -3.20 -0.55 -18.02
C LEU A 127 -3.05 -0.41 -16.50
N LEU A 128 -3.70 -1.28 -15.78
CA LEU A 128 -3.50 -1.42 -14.34
C LEU A 128 -2.05 -1.83 -14.08
N GLY A 129 -1.43 -1.27 -13.04
CA GLY A 129 -0.14 -1.75 -12.56
C GLY A 129 -0.28 -3.18 -12.00
N SER A 130 0.86 -3.84 -11.76
CA SER A 130 0.87 -5.23 -11.28
C SER A 130 0.13 -5.41 -9.96
N VAL A 131 0.27 -4.48 -9.02
CA VAL A 131 -0.41 -4.52 -7.72
C VAL A 131 -1.91 -4.31 -7.91
N SER A 132 -2.33 -3.27 -8.62
CA SER A 132 -3.75 -2.99 -8.84
C SER A 132 -4.46 -4.10 -9.61
N ASP A 133 -3.83 -4.67 -10.63
CA ASP A 133 -4.38 -5.80 -11.38
C ASP A 133 -4.60 -7.03 -10.49
N HIS A 134 -3.61 -7.39 -9.69
CA HIS A 134 -3.70 -8.51 -8.75
C HIS A 134 -4.78 -8.28 -7.70
N VAL A 135 -4.83 -7.09 -7.11
CA VAL A 135 -5.84 -6.73 -6.09
C VAL A 135 -7.25 -6.80 -6.66
N VAL A 136 -7.47 -6.24 -7.85
CA VAL A 136 -8.78 -6.31 -8.52
C VAL A 136 -9.27 -7.76 -8.69
N ARG A 137 -8.35 -8.68 -9.00
CA ARG A 137 -8.68 -10.09 -9.23
C ARG A 137 -8.86 -10.90 -7.96
N ASN A 138 -8.22 -10.53 -6.86
CA ASN A 138 -8.08 -11.40 -5.68
C ASN A 138 -8.58 -10.79 -4.37
N ALA A 139 -8.92 -9.51 -4.31
CA ALA A 139 -9.39 -8.90 -3.07
C ALA A 139 -10.70 -9.51 -2.59
N PRO A 140 -10.85 -9.72 -1.26
CA PRO A 140 -12.08 -10.26 -0.68
C PRO A 140 -13.19 -9.24 -0.53
N CYS A 141 -13.03 -8.04 -1.05
CA CYS A 141 -13.95 -6.91 -0.91
C CYS A 141 -14.05 -6.08 -2.19
N THR A 142 -14.89 -5.06 -2.17
CA THR A 142 -14.97 -4.09 -3.28
C THR A 142 -13.62 -3.40 -3.49
N VAL A 143 -13.20 -3.26 -4.73
CA VAL A 143 -11.97 -2.56 -5.09
C VAL A 143 -12.33 -1.30 -5.87
N VAL A 144 -11.84 -0.17 -5.39
CA VAL A 144 -11.98 1.14 -6.04
C VAL A 144 -10.62 1.53 -6.60
N VAL A 145 -10.49 1.52 -7.90
CA VAL A 145 -9.26 1.92 -8.59
C VAL A 145 -9.47 3.31 -9.16
N THR A 146 -8.62 4.24 -8.76
CA THR A 146 -8.71 5.65 -9.18
C THR A 146 -7.45 6.06 -9.93
N GLY A 147 -7.60 6.94 -10.91
CA GLY A 147 -6.48 7.58 -11.57
C GLY A 147 -6.11 8.89 -10.85
N SER A 148 -4.87 9.34 -11.02
CA SER A 148 -4.50 10.69 -10.60
C SER A 148 -5.15 11.71 -11.56
N PRO A 149 -5.83 12.74 -11.04
CA PRO A 149 -6.47 13.75 -11.89
C PRO A 149 -5.48 14.55 -12.74
N ASP A 150 -4.22 14.56 -12.36
CA ASP A 150 -3.15 15.30 -13.06
C ASP A 150 -2.40 14.45 -14.10
N THR A 151 -2.89 13.28 -14.42
CA THR A 151 -2.26 12.43 -15.44
C THR A 151 -2.99 12.57 -16.76
N PRO A 152 -2.35 13.17 -17.78
CA PRO A 152 -2.95 13.24 -19.10
C PRO A 152 -3.09 11.86 -19.76
#